data_6afa3653bc9d815692e472e360f5c064
#
_entry.id   6afa3653bc9d815692e472e360f5c064
#
_cell.length_a   1.000
_cell.length_b   1.000
_cell.length_c   1.000
_cell.angle_alpha   90.00
_cell.angle_beta   90.00
_cell.angle_gamma   90.00
#
_symmetry.space_group_name_H-M   'P 1'
#
loop_
_entity.id
_entity.type
_entity.pdbx_description
1 polymer ?
#
loop_
_entity_poly.entity_id
_entity_poly.type
_entity_poly.pdbx_seq_one_letter_code
_entity_poly.pdbx_strand_id
1 'polypeptide(L)'
;MEVVVTVNRFDFEEVKKDITEEKTHELSNYCLNCKNPLCKTGCPLEIDIPRFISALKEGNYELAYTIISEKSVMPEVCGRVCPQELNCEAKCIRGIKGKSVSIGELERFASKYKTNLSVNSSNGKSVAIVGSGPFGL
;
A
#
# COMPACT_ATOMS: atom_id res chain seq x y z
N MET A 1 15.29 27.20 1.82
CA MET A 1 15.87 26.64 3.06
C MET A 1 15.73 25.11 2.94
N GLU A 2 16.80 24.43 2.53
CA GLU A 2 16.81 22.96 2.48
C GLU A 2 16.85 22.43 3.92
N VAL A 3 15.83 21.66 4.30
CA VAL A 3 15.85 20.97 5.59
C VAL A 3 16.67 19.69 5.38
N VAL A 4 17.93 19.72 5.76
CA VAL A 4 18.77 18.53 5.82
C VAL A 4 18.33 17.74 7.06
N VAL A 5 17.54 16.69 6.85
CA VAL A 5 17.21 15.74 7.90
C VAL A 5 18.40 14.78 8.04
N THR A 6 19.22 15.01 9.06
CA THR A 6 20.27 14.05 9.41
C THR A 6 19.62 12.90 10.17
N VAL A 7 19.46 11.75 9.53
CA VAL A 7 18.97 10.53 10.18
C VAL A 7 20.17 9.84 10.83
N ASN A 8 20.33 9.97 12.15
CA ASN A 8 21.26 9.15 12.93
C ASN A 8 20.70 7.73 13.06
N ARG A 9 21.17 6.81 12.23
CA ARG A 9 20.76 5.40 12.24
C ARG A 9 21.68 4.59 13.17
N PHE A 10 21.43 4.67 14.44
CA PHE A 10 22.04 3.77 15.42
C PHE A 10 21.09 2.64 15.87
N ASP A 11 19.88 2.64 15.37
CA ASP A 11 18.88 1.58 15.57
C ASP A 11 18.30 1.12 14.25
N PHE A 12 17.69 -0.05 14.24
CA PHE A 12 16.96 -0.62 13.10
C PHE A 12 15.44 -0.43 13.22
N GLU A 13 15.00 0.53 14.04
CA GLU A 13 13.59 0.83 14.19
C GLU A 13 13.03 1.49 12.90
N GLU A 14 11.78 1.21 12.61
CA GLU A 14 11.09 1.81 11.47
C GLU A 14 10.92 3.32 11.68
N VAL A 15 11.28 4.11 10.65
CA VAL A 15 11.14 5.59 10.66
C VAL A 15 9.68 6.00 10.81
N LYS A 16 8.76 5.29 10.14
CA LYS A 16 7.32 5.49 10.30
C LYS A 16 6.77 4.41 11.22
N LYS A 17 6.23 4.80 12.36
CA LYS A 17 5.50 3.89 13.25
C LYS A 17 4.26 3.33 12.57
N ASP A 18 3.90 2.12 12.94
CA ASP A 18 2.66 1.51 12.49
C ASP A 18 1.44 2.27 13.03
N ILE A 19 0.40 2.34 12.22
CA ILE A 19 -0.89 2.88 12.65
C ILE A 19 -1.70 1.81 13.40
N THR A 20 -2.52 2.25 14.34
CA THR A 20 -3.46 1.41 15.07
C THR A 20 -4.70 1.09 14.25
N GLU A 21 -5.53 0.14 14.70
CA GLU A 21 -6.81 -0.18 14.07
C GLU A 21 -7.76 1.02 14.08
N GLU A 22 -7.83 1.74 15.20
CA GLU A 22 -8.64 2.95 15.32
C GLU A 22 -8.23 4.00 14.29
N LYS A 23 -6.91 4.20 14.15
CA LYS A 23 -6.38 5.15 13.15
C LYS A 23 -6.65 4.67 11.73
N THR A 24 -6.56 3.38 11.48
CA THR A 24 -6.91 2.77 10.19
C THR A 24 -8.38 3.02 9.85
N HIS A 25 -9.26 2.86 10.82
CA HIS A 25 -10.69 3.15 10.65
C HIS A 25 -10.95 4.64 10.34
N GLU A 26 -10.30 5.55 11.07
CA GLU A 26 -10.39 6.99 10.83
C GLU A 26 -9.96 7.34 9.39
N LEU A 27 -8.78 6.88 8.98
CA LEU A 27 -8.22 7.14 7.65
C LEU A 27 -9.05 6.51 6.53
N SER A 28 -9.57 5.30 6.74
CA SER A 28 -10.43 4.61 5.78
C SER A 28 -11.77 5.33 5.60
N ASN A 29 -12.36 5.83 6.69
CA ASN A 29 -13.59 6.61 6.63
C ASN A 29 -13.42 7.96 5.93
N TYR A 30 -12.21 8.49 5.89
CA TYR A 30 -11.90 9.73 5.17
C TYR A 30 -11.93 9.54 3.65
N CYS A 31 -11.80 8.32 3.14
CA CYS A 31 -11.88 8.00 1.72
C CYS A 31 -13.32 8.20 1.20
N LEU A 32 -13.43 8.86 0.03
CA LEU A 32 -14.73 9.13 -0.61
C LEU A 32 -15.30 7.95 -1.40
N ASN A 33 -14.55 6.88 -1.56
CA ASN A 33 -14.92 5.74 -2.40
C ASN A 33 -15.40 6.18 -3.81
N CYS A 34 -14.55 6.94 -4.51
CA CYS A 34 -14.88 7.58 -5.78
C CYS A 34 -15.27 6.57 -6.86
N LYS A 35 -16.33 6.85 -7.63
CA LYS A 35 -16.75 6.02 -8.77
C LYS A 35 -15.65 5.96 -9.86
N ASN A 36 -14.96 7.08 -10.10
CA ASN A 36 -13.82 7.18 -11.00
C ASN A 36 -12.57 7.57 -10.19
N PRO A 37 -11.88 6.59 -9.59
CA PRO A 37 -10.80 6.84 -8.64
C PRO A 37 -9.51 7.22 -9.34
N LEU A 38 -9.16 8.52 -9.36
CA LEU A 38 -7.91 9.00 -9.93
C LEU A 38 -6.67 8.45 -9.19
N CYS A 39 -6.80 8.10 -7.93
CA CYS A 39 -5.73 7.43 -7.17
C CYS A 39 -5.33 6.09 -7.79
N LYS A 40 -6.27 5.32 -8.37
CA LYS A 40 -5.98 4.08 -9.08
C LYS A 40 -5.08 4.33 -10.30
N THR A 41 -5.39 5.33 -11.11
CA THR A 41 -4.56 5.69 -12.27
C THR A 41 -3.23 6.34 -11.87
N GLY A 42 -3.12 6.84 -10.65
CA GLY A 42 -1.88 7.33 -10.08
C GLY A 42 -0.97 6.23 -9.55
N CYS A 43 -1.50 5.02 -9.35
CA CYS A 43 -0.71 3.86 -8.94
C CYS A 43 -0.11 3.17 -10.17
N PRO A 44 1.24 2.99 -10.25
CA PRO A 44 1.86 2.28 -11.39
C PRO A 44 1.37 0.84 -11.57
N LEU A 45 0.89 0.19 -10.50
CA LEU A 45 0.33 -1.15 -10.53
C LEU A 45 -1.20 -1.16 -10.73
N GLU A 46 -1.82 0.01 -10.79
CA GLU A 46 -3.29 0.15 -10.90
C GLU A 46 -4.06 -0.66 -9.83
N ILE A 47 -3.55 -0.64 -8.58
CA ILE A 47 -4.23 -1.26 -7.44
C ILE A 47 -5.62 -0.65 -7.28
N ASP A 48 -6.60 -1.47 -6.99
CA ASP A 48 -7.97 -1.01 -6.72
C ASP A 48 -8.08 -0.39 -5.32
N ILE A 49 -7.56 0.86 -5.21
CA ILE A 49 -7.41 1.57 -3.95
C ILE A 49 -8.75 1.75 -3.22
N PRO A 50 -9.84 2.21 -3.84
CA PRO A 50 -11.11 2.33 -3.13
C PRO A 50 -11.62 0.99 -2.59
N ARG A 51 -11.42 -0.10 -3.32
CA ARG A 51 -11.89 -1.43 -2.94
C ARG A 51 -11.14 -1.94 -1.70
N PHE A 52 -9.80 -1.83 -1.64
CA PHE A 52 -9.08 -2.27 -0.45
C PHE A 52 -9.34 -1.36 0.76
N ILE A 53 -9.52 -0.04 0.56
CA ILE A 53 -9.88 0.88 1.64
C ILE A 53 -11.29 0.58 2.17
N SER A 54 -12.25 0.21 1.32
CA SER A 54 -13.57 -0.24 1.76
C SER A 54 -13.48 -1.50 2.63
N ALA A 55 -12.64 -2.46 2.24
CA ALA A 55 -12.41 -3.66 3.05
C ALA A 55 -11.81 -3.31 4.43
N LEU A 56 -10.86 -2.37 4.49
CA LEU A 56 -10.31 -1.87 5.76
C LEU A 56 -11.38 -1.21 6.62
N LYS A 57 -12.24 -0.40 6.00
CA LYS A 57 -13.37 0.26 6.68
C LYS A 57 -14.35 -0.73 7.30
N GLU A 58 -14.56 -1.87 6.67
CA GLU A 58 -15.42 -2.97 7.13
C GLU A 58 -14.71 -3.88 8.16
N GLY A 59 -13.44 -3.61 8.49
CA GLY A 59 -12.65 -4.44 9.38
C GLY A 59 -12.17 -5.76 8.74
N ASN A 60 -12.34 -5.92 7.43
CA ASN A 60 -11.91 -7.11 6.71
C ASN A 60 -10.48 -6.93 6.17
N TYR A 61 -9.51 -7.04 7.06
CA TYR A 61 -8.10 -6.75 6.77
C TYR A 61 -7.46 -7.77 5.83
N GLU A 62 -7.87 -9.04 5.92
CA GLU A 62 -7.39 -10.09 5.03
C GLU A 62 -7.88 -9.88 3.58
N LEU A 63 -9.12 -9.43 3.41
CA LEU A 63 -9.65 -9.07 2.10
C LEU A 63 -8.90 -7.86 1.53
N ALA A 64 -8.60 -6.86 2.37
CA ALA A 64 -7.82 -5.70 1.95
C ALA A 64 -6.44 -6.13 1.41
N TYR A 65 -5.73 -7.00 2.14
CA TYR A 65 -4.46 -7.58 1.68
C TYR A 65 -4.63 -8.32 0.35
N THR A 66 -5.65 -9.17 0.23
CA THR A 66 -5.92 -9.95 -0.98
C THR A 66 -6.13 -9.05 -2.20
N ILE A 67 -6.91 -7.97 -2.05
CA ILE A 67 -7.16 -7.01 -3.13
C ILE A 67 -5.86 -6.34 -3.60
N ILE A 68 -5.00 -5.92 -2.67
CA ILE A 68 -3.70 -5.33 -3.00
C ILE A 68 -2.83 -6.36 -3.73
N SER A 69 -2.84 -7.60 -3.26
CA SER A 69 -2.02 -8.70 -3.79
C SER A 69 -2.46 -9.20 -5.17
N GLU A 70 -3.67 -8.83 -5.63
CA GLU A 70 -4.08 -9.06 -7.03
C GLU A 70 -3.13 -8.38 -8.04
N LYS A 71 -2.43 -7.31 -7.61
CA LYS A 71 -1.56 -6.48 -8.46
C LYS A 71 -0.14 -6.32 -7.92
N SER A 72 0.05 -6.39 -6.62
CA SER A 72 1.34 -6.20 -5.96
C SER A 72 1.80 -7.49 -5.30
N VAL A 73 2.98 -7.98 -5.66
CA VAL A 73 3.60 -9.15 -5.03
C VAL A 73 4.30 -8.80 -3.71
N MET A 74 4.54 -7.50 -3.46
CA MET A 74 5.26 -7.00 -2.29
C MET A 74 4.58 -5.78 -1.67
N PRO A 75 3.32 -5.87 -1.23
CA PRO A 75 2.60 -4.72 -0.67
C PRO A 75 3.28 -4.14 0.57
N GLU A 76 3.94 -4.99 1.35
CA GLU A 76 4.68 -4.58 2.53
C GLU A 76 5.86 -3.65 2.21
N VAL A 77 6.58 -3.92 1.12
CA VAL A 77 7.67 -3.06 0.63
C VAL A 77 7.10 -1.78 0.01
N CYS A 78 6.08 -1.90 -0.83
CA CYS A 78 5.43 -0.75 -1.46
C CYS A 78 4.88 0.24 -0.43
N GLY A 79 4.23 -0.23 0.62
CA GLY A 79 3.71 0.62 1.70
C GLY A 79 4.80 1.40 2.47
N ARG A 80 6.08 1.00 2.33
CA ARG A 80 7.22 1.65 2.99
C ARG A 80 8.04 2.56 2.09
N VAL A 81 8.31 2.15 0.84
CA VAL A 81 9.29 2.81 -0.02
C VAL A 81 8.68 3.50 -1.25
N CYS A 82 7.43 3.23 -1.59
CA CYS A 82 6.78 3.89 -2.70
C CYS A 82 6.57 5.39 -2.38
N PRO A 83 6.89 6.31 -3.28
CA PRO A 83 6.60 7.73 -3.10
C PRO A 83 5.10 8.01 -3.40
N GLN A 84 4.22 7.56 -2.50
CA GLN A 84 2.76 7.65 -2.67
C GLN A 84 2.29 9.09 -2.88
N GLU A 85 2.97 10.05 -2.25
CA GLU A 85 2.72 11.49 -2.36
C GLU A 85 2.96 12.04 -3.78
N LEU A 86 3.72 11.32 -4.61
CA LEU A 86 3.93 11.67 -6.02
C LEU A 86 3.06 10.81 -6.97
N ASN A 87 2.50 9.73 -6.47
CA ASN A 87 1.73 8.74 -7.22
C ASN A 87 0.23 8.79 -6.87
N CYS A 88 -0.25 7.79 -6.14
CA CYS A 88 -1.68 7.64 -5.86
C CYS A 88 -2.24 8.76 -4.96
N GLU A 89 -1.50 9.21 -3.96
CA GLU A 89 -1.95 10.27 -3.06
C GLU A 89 -1.97 11.63 -3.75
N ALA A 90 -1.03 11.90 -4.68
CA ALA A 90 -1.05 13.12 -5.51
C ALA A 90 -2.31 13.23 -6.38
N LYS A 91 -2.93 12.11 -6.73
CA LYS A 91 -4.16 12.06 -7.53
C LYS A 91 -5.44 11.97 -6.69
N CYS A 92 -5.31 11.97 -5.37
CA CYS A 92 -6.47 11.88 -4.50
C CYS A 92 -7.30 13.18 -4.53
N ILE A 93 -8.60 13.07 -4.80
CA ILE A 93 -9.52 14.22 -4.88
C ILE A 93 -9.57 14.98 -3.54
N ARG A 94 -9.40 14.30 -2.41
CA ARG A 94 -9.31 14.98 -1.10
C ARG A 94 -8.16 15.97 -1.05
N GLY A 95 -7.05 15.71 -1.75
CA GLY A 95 -5.90 16.59 -1.81
C GLY A 95 -6.15 17.94 -2.50
N ILE A 96 -7.25 18.10 -3.24
CA ILE A 96 -7.59 19.37 -3.91
C ILE A 96 -7.96 20.47 -2.90
N LYS A 97 -8.64 20.10 -1.81
CA LYS A 97 -9.14 21.05 -0.80
C LYS A 97 -8.63 20.76 0.62
N GLY A 98 -7.70 19.84 0.77
CA GLY A 98 -7.19 19.43 2.08
C GLY A 98 -6.05 18.43 1.95
N LYS A 99 -5.97 17.50 2.89
CA LYS A 99 -4.99 16.41 2.83
C LYS A 99 -5.54 15.26 2.00
N SER A 100 -4.68 14.62 1.20
CA SER A 100 -5.01 13.35 0.56
C SER A 100 -5.25 12.25 1.61
N VAL A 101 -5.91 11.18 1.20
CA VAL A 101 -5.98 9.96 2.01
C VAL A 101 -4.57 9.38 2.12
N SER A 102 -4.12 8.99 3.31
CA SER A 102 -2.82 8.34 3.54
C SER A 102 -2.85 6.89 3.05
N ILE A 103 -2.84 6.74 1.72
CA ILE A 103 -3.01 5.44 1.04
C ILE A 103 -1.86 4.50 1.39
N GLY A 104 -0.63 5.01 1.42
CA GLY A 104 0.55 4.22 1.77
C GLY A 104 0.53 3.68 3.20
N GLU A 105 0.01 4.44 4.17
CA GLU A 105 -0.16 3.97 5.55
C GLU A 105 -1.20 2.86 5.64
N LEU A 106 -2.31 3.00 4.90
CA LEU A 106 -3.37 1.98 4.83
C LEU A 106 -2.87 0.70 4.13
N GLU A 107 -2.10 0.83 3.05
CA GLU A 107 -1.47 -0.30 2.36
C GLU A 107 -0.50 -1.05 3.29
N ARG A 108 0.36 -0.31 4.01
CA ARG A 108 1.28 -0.88 5.00
C ARG A 108 0.54 -1.58 6.13
N PHE A 109 -0.56 -1.02 6.63
CA PHE A 109 -1.38 -1.66 7.65
C PHE A 109 -1.98 -2.97 7.12
N ALA A 110 -2.59 -2.96 5.93
CA ALA A 110 -3.17 -4.15 5.30
C ALA A 110 -2.13 -5.26 5.10
N SER A 111 -0.89 -4.90 4.79
CA SER A 111 0.19 -5.88 4.51
C SER A 111 0.54 -6.77 5.71
N LYS A 112 0.15 -6.40 6.93
CA LYS A 112 0.33 -7.23 8.14
C LYS A 112 -0.58 -8.46 8.17
N TYR A 113 -1.70 -8.41 7.43
CA TYR A 113 -2.71 -9.46 7.39
C TYR A 113 -2.53 -10.38 6.19
N LYS A 114 -1.25 -10.72 5.93
CA LYS A 114 -0.86 -11.60 4.84
C LYS A 114 -1.59 -12.93 4.92
N THR A 115 -2.36 -13.24 3.88
CA THR A 115 -3.00 -14.54 3.71
C THR A 115 -2.13 -15.43 2.81
N ASN A 116 -2.25 -16.74 2.99
CA ASN A 116 -1.67 -17.70 2.06
C ASN A 116 -2.41 -17.59 0.73
N LEU A 117 -1.83 -16.87 -0.22
CA LEU A 117 -2.37 -16.85 -1.57
C LEU A 117 -2.31 -18.26 -2.15
N SER A 118 -3.39 -18.72 -2.74
CA SER A 118 -3.42 -20.02 -3.40
C SER A 118 -2.37 -20.04 -4.52
N VAL A 119 -1.42 -20.94 -4.42
CA VAL A 119 -0.46 -21.18 -5.50
C VAL A 119 -1.19 -21.91 -6.61
N ASN A 120 -1.22 -21.36 -7.80
CA ASN A 120 -1.77 -22.03 -8.97
C ASN A 120 -0.99 -23.32 -9.24
N SER A 121 -1.68 -24.34 -9.75
CA SER A 121 -1.02 -25.57 -10.20
C SER A 121 0.03 -25.26 -11.26
N SER A 122 1.12 -26.02 -11.23
CA SER A 122 2.21 -25.86 -12.21
C SER A 122 1.70 -25.96 -13.64
N ASN A 123 2.09 -25.02 -14.48
CA ASN A 123 1.82 -25.04 -15.92
C ASN A 123 2.94 -25.74 -16.74
N GLY A 124 3.89 -26.41 -16.05
CA GLY A 124 5.01 -27.10 -16.66
C GLY A 124 6.15 -26.21 -17.17
N LYS A 125 6.05 -24.88 -17.00
CA LYS A 125 7.12 -23.95 -17.39
C LYS A 125 8.06 -23.70 -16.22
N SER A 126 9.36 -23.54 -16.54
CA SER A 126 10.40 -23.18 -15.57
C SER A 126 10.92 -21.79 -15.86
N VAL A 127 11.17 -21.03 -14.79
CA VAL A 127 11.78 -19.70 -14.84
C VAL A 127 13.00 -19.70 -13.94
N ALA A 128 14.11 -19.18 -14.43
CA ALA A 128 15.30 -18.95 -13.62
C ALA A 128 15.42 -17.46 -13.30
N ILE A 129 15.61 -17.14 -12.02
CA ILE A 129 15.85 -15.78 -11.57
C ILE A 129 17.29 -15.71 -11.03
N VAL A 130 18.10 -14.80 -11.58
CA VAL A 130 19.47 -14.59 -11.17
C VAL A 130 19.57 -13.30 -10.38
N GLY A 131 19.90 -13.39 -9.10
CA GLY A 131 20.02 -12.27 -8.17
C GLY A 131 19.04 -12.33 -7.01
N SER A 132 19.33 -11.53 -5.97
CA SER A 132 18.52 -11.39 -4.75
C SER A 132 17.86 -10.01 -4.64
N GLY A 133 17.55 -9.38 -5.77
CA GLY A 133 16.75 -8.16 -5.82
C GLY A 133 15.25 -8.43 -5.61
N PRO A 134 14.38 -7.43 -5.82
CA PRO A 134 12.93 -7.55 -5.61
C PRO A 134 12.26 -8.72 -6.34
N PHE A 135 12.83 -9.17 -7.47
CA PHE A 135 12.33 -10.32 -8.22
C PHE A 135 12.91 -11.66 -7.76
N GLY A 136 13.98 -11.66 -6.94
CA GLY A 136 14.63 -12.85 -6.43
C GLY A 136 14.25 -13.21 -5.00
N LEU A 137 13.45 -12.35 -4.37
CA LEU A 137 12.88 -12.55 -3.05
C LEU A 137 11.47 -13.13 -3.16
#